data_6d2485451868ff3dcc4ff223ace80448
#
_entry.id   6d2485451868ff3dcc4ff223ace80448
#
_cell.length_a   1.000
_cell.length_b   1.000
_cell.length_c   1.000
_cell.angle_alpha   90.00
_cell.angle_beta   90.00
_cell.angle_gamma   90.00
#
_symmetry.space_group_name_H-M   'P 1'
#
loop_
_entity.id
_entity.type
_entity.pdbx_description
1 polymer ?
#
loop_
_entity_poly.entity_id
_entity_poly.type
_entity_poly.pdbx_seq_one_letter_code
_entity_poly.pdbx_strand_id
1 'polypeptide(L)'
;MTNTLALVKELIARPSVTPDDQGCQTLISHRLIPLGFKEQVIKSHGVTNTWLRRGTESPLVVFAGHTDVVPTGPEDGWQSPPFEPTQVGDLLYGRGASDMKSSLAAFVTAIESFINTQPNVKGSIALLLTSDEEGPATDGTVKVVEWLKNQNISIDYCIIGEPTAVEQLGDTIKNGRRGSLSGKLTIIGKQGHVAYPHLATNPIHECAAAISELVATQWDQGNNYFPATTFQISNIQGGTGASNVIPGEVHIWFNFRFSTESTDQSLIERTEAILKRNHLNFHIDWQLGAKPFLTEKGKLIHCASEAIYEVVGIQTKISTTGGTSDGRFIIDICKELVEIGPSNATIHQRNEAVKVSDLDHLSSIYCTLLKKLLTS
;
A
#
# COMPACT_ATOMS: atom_id res chain seq x y z
N MET A 1 16.49 21.33 15.42
CA MET A 1 15.46 20.61 14.65
C MET A 1 16.01 20.42 13.25
N THR A 2 16.10 19.18 12.77
CA THR A 2 16.58 18.91 11.42
C THR A 2 15.55 19.33 10.37
N ASN A 3 15.99 19.54 9.12
CA ASN A 3 15.06 19.90 8.03
C ASN A 3 14.00 18.83 7.80
N THR A 4 14.36 17.53 7.97
CA THR A 4 13.41 16.41 7.81
C THR A 4 12.33 16.46 8.88
N LEU A 5 12.71 16.56 10.15
CA LEU A 5 11.75 16.66 11.26
C LEU A 5 10.82 17.89 11.13
N ALA A 6 11.36 19.03 10.70
CA ALA A 6 10.53 20.22 10.48
C ALA A 6 9.46 19.96 9.43
N LEU A 7 9.84 19.39 8.28
CA LEU A 7 8.91 19.11 7.19
C LEU A 7 7.89 18.02 7.57
N VAL A 8 8.29 16.97 8.31
CA VAL A 8 7.34 15.97 8.82
C VAL A 8 6.26 16.62 9.68
N LYS A 9 6.66 17.51 10.60
CA LYS A 9 5.70 18.24 11.46
C LYS A 9 4.74 19.10 10.64
N GLU A 10 5.23 19.80 9.62
CA GLU A 10 4.38 20.60 8.74
C GLU A 10 3.40 19.74 7.92
N LEU A 11 3.81 18.53 7.49
CA LEU A 11 2.96 17.60 6.79
C LEU A 11 1.90 16.99 7.72
N ILE A 12 2.28 16.53 8.93
CA ILE A 12 1.33 15.99 9.92
C ILE A 12 0.27 17.02 10.30
N ALA A 13 0.65 18.31 10.46
CA ALA A 13 -0.26 19.39 10.81
C ALA A 13 -1.36 19.66 9.77
N ARG A 14 -1.29 19.02 8.61
CA ARG A 14 -2.33 19.07 7.57
C ARG A 14 -3.24 17.87 7.68
N PRO A 15 -4.54 18.04 8.02
CA PRO A 15 -5.48 16.93 8.21
C PRO A 15 -5.95 16.34 6.86
N SER A 16 -5.02 15.79 6.12
CA SER A 16 -5.22 15.24 4.78
C SER A 16 -5.87 13.85 4.81
N VAL A 17 -7.04 13.75 5.45
CA VAL A 17 -7.82 12.51 5.45
C VAL A 17 -8.30 12.22 4.02
N THR A 18 -8.06 10.97 3.56
CA THR A 18 -8.38 10.55 2.19
C THR A 18 -9.79 10.96 1.77
N PRO A 19 -10.01 11.51 0.57
CA PRO A 19 -9.05 11.79 -0.50
C PRO A 19 -8.49 13.23 -0.49
N ASP A 20 -8.58 13.97 0.61
CA ASP A 20 -8.23 15.39 0.67
C ASP A 20 -6.72 15.56 0.94
N ASP A 21 -6.03 16.33 0.08
CA ASP A 21 -4.58 16.60 0.20
C ASP A 21 -4.23 17.67 1.25
N GLN A 22 -5.14 18.58 1.55
CA GLN A 22 -4.92 19.71 2.48
C GLN A 22 -3.64 20.53 2.21
N GLY A 23 -3.19 20.56 0.95
CA GLY A 23 -2.01 21.32 0.52
C GLY A 23 -0.66 20.67 0.87
N CYS A 24 -0.63 19.36 1.21
CA CYS A 24 0.61 18.62 1.41
C CYS A 24 1.48 18.62 0.15
N GLN A 25 0.89 18.33 -1.02
CA GLN A 25 1.61 18.30 -2.30
C GLN A 25 2.13 19.69 -2.68
N THR A 26 1.35 20.74 -2.44
CA THR A 26 1.79 22.12 -2.67
C THR A 26 3.00 22.48 -1.79
N LEU A 27 3.02 22.05 -0.53
CA LEU A 27 4.16 22.26 0.36
C LEU A 27 5.43 21.60 -0.19
N ILE A 28 5.31 20.36 -0.68
CA ILE A 28 6.43 19.62 -1.29
C ILE A 28 6.89 20.31 -2.58
N SER A 29 5.96 20.73 -3.44
CA SER A 29 6.26 21.43 -4.70
C SER A 29 7.04 22.71 -4.46
N HIS A 30 6.64 23.51 -3.47
CA HIS A 30 7.35 24.75 -3.12
C HIS A 30 8.81 24.52 -2.70
N ARG A 31 9.15 23.34 -2.18
CA ARG A 31 10.53 22.97 -1.83
C ARG A 31 11.34 22.54 -3.06
N LEU A 32 10.72 21.86 -4.03
CA LEU A 32 11.42 21.24 -5.15
C LEU A 32 11.48 22.10 -6.42
N ILE A 33 10.47 22.93 -6.69
CA ILE A 33 10.46 23.82 -7.86
C ILE A 33 11.70 24.72 -7.93
N PRO A 34 12.16 25.35 -6.83
CA PRO A 34 13.40 26.14 -6.85
C PRO A 34 14.66 25.35 -7.21
N LEU A 35 14.62 24.02 -7.05
CA LEU A 35 15.70 23.10 -7.44
C LEU A 35 15.60 22.64 -8.90
N GLY A 36 14.72 23.23 -9.71
CA GLY A 36 14.56 22.97 -11.14
C GLY A 36 13.57 21.84 -11.47
N PHE A 37 12.73 21.42 -10.53
CA PHE A 37 11.63 20.51 -10.83
C PHE A 37 10.51 21.22 -11.59
N LYS A 38 9.94 20.54 -12.58
CA LYS A 38 8.72 20.93 -13.27
C LYS A 38 7.56 20.17 -12.70
N GLU A 39 6.48 20.86 -12.40
CA GLU A 39 5.27 20.30 -11.82
C GLU A 39 4.21 20.04 -12.88
N GLN A 40 3.53 18.91 -12.76
CA GLN A 40 2.29 18.58 -13.46
C GLN A 40 1.27 18.09 -12.43
N VAL A 41 0.19 18.84 -12.24
CA VAL A 41 -0.92 18.43 -11.38
C VAL A 41 -1.96 17.70 -12.21
N ILE A 42 -2.42 16.53 -11.71
CA ILE A 42 -3.41 15.65 -12.34
C ILE A 42 -4.56 15.49 -11.36
N LYS A 43 -5.70 16.11 -11.66
CA LYS A 43 -6.90 16.05 -10.81
C LYS A 43 -7.92 15.06 -11.37
N SER A 44 -8.53 14.26 -10.50
CA SER A 44 -9.58 13.32 -10.83
C SER A 44 -10.57 13.20 -9.66
N HIS A 45 -11.86 13.47 -9.88
CA HIS A 45 -12.97 13.30 -8.91
C HIS A 45 -12.69 13.79 -7.48
N GLY A 46 -12.02 14.93 -7.35
CA GLY A 46 -11.66 15.52 -6.04
C GLY A 46 -10.28 15.11 -5.52
N VAL A 47 -9.68 14.06 -6.07
CA VAL A 47 -8.31 13.62 -5.76
C VAL A 47 -7.31 14.53 -6.44
N THR A 48 -6.25 14.89 -5.73
CA THR A 48 -5.11 15.63 -6.27
C THR A 48 -3.89 14.71 -6.37
N ASN A 49 -3.30 14.69 -7.57
CA ASN A 49 -2.07 13.97 -7.83
C ASN A 49 -1.04 14.93 -8.41
N THR A 50 0.21 14.78 -8.04
CA THR A 50 1.29 15.65 -8.53
C THR A 50 2.47 14.81 -9.03
N TRP A 51 2.91 15.13 -10.25
CA TRP A 51 4.15 14.66 -10.82
C TRP A 51 5.15 15.81 -10.85
N LEU A 52 6.27 15.66 -10.14
CA LEU A 52 7.37 16.60 -10.13
C LEU A 52 8.59 15.93 -10.77
N ARG A 53 9.20 16.57 -11.78
CA ARG A 53 10.36 15.97 -12.47
C ARG A 53 11.45 17.00 -12.73
N ARG A 54 12.70 16.61 -12.45
CA ARG A 54 13.92 17.30 -12.85
C ARG A 54 14.75 16.40 -13.79
N GLY A 55 15.21 16.93 -14.92
CA GLY A 55 15.93 16.19 -15.96
C GLY A 55 15.01 15.51 -16.97
N THR A 56 15.60 15.10 -18.09
CA THR A 56 14.90 14.44 -19.21
C THR A 56 15.56 13.14 -19.65
N GLU A 57 16.77 12.87 -19.16
CA GLU A 57 17.58 11.71 -19.52
C GLU A 57 17.32 10.52 -18.62
N SER A 58 17.63 9.32 -19.12
CA SER A 58 17.72 8.09 -18.32
C SER A 58 19.07 8.01 -17.59
N PRO A 59 19.12 7.31 -16.44
CA PRO A 59 17.98 6.65 -15.82
C PRO A 59 17.02 7.65 -15.13
N LEU A 60 15.72 7.34 -15.14
CA LEU A 60 14.70 8.05 -14.37
C LEU A 60 14.49 7.33 -13.04
N VAL A 61 14.85 8.00 -11.94
CA VAL A 61 14.59 7.55 -10.56
C VAL A 61 13.37 8.27 -10.04
N VAL A 62 12.37 7.53 -9.59
CA VAL A 62 11.11 8.06 -9.05
C VAL A 62 10.99 7.72 -7.58
N PHE A 63 10.68 8.72 -6.76
CA PHE A 63 10.11 8.52 -5.43
C PHE A 63 8.60 8.62 -5.52
N ALA A 64 7.89 7.62 -5.00
CA ALA A 64 6.44 7.60 -5.02
C ALA A 64 5.85 7.44 -3.62
N GLY A 65 4.71 8.10 -3.39
CA GLY A 65 4.01 8.00 -2.12
C GLY A 65 2.73 8.82 -2.08
N HIS A 66 2.00 8.68 -0.97
CA HIS A 66 0.73 9.33 -0.76
C HIS A 66 0.80 10.39 0.34
N THR A 67 -0.03 11.42 0.19
CA THR A 67 -0.16 12.53 1.14
C THR A 67 -1.39 12.39 2.02
N ASP A 68 -2.35 11.58 1.57
CA ASP A 68 -3.55 11.26 2.33
C ASP A 68 -3.25 10.29 3.47
N VAL A 69 -4.18 10.24 4.42
CA VAL A 69 -4.10 9.37 5.60
C VAL A 69 -5.47 8.79 5.90
N VAL A 70 -5.51 7.62 6.56
CA VAL A 70 -6.76 7.04 7.04
C VAL A 70 -7.43 7.92 8.10
N PRO A 71 -8.76 7.83 8.29
CA PRO A 71 -9.46 8.50 9.38
C PRO A 71 -8.83 8.21 10.74
N THR A 72 -8.86 9.19 11.64
CA THR A 72 -8.25 9.09 12.98
C THR A 72 -9.00 8.17 13.93
N GLY A 73 -10.27 7.89 13.63
CA GLY A 73 -11.21 7.35 14.61
C GLY A 73 -11.54 8.37 15.72
N PRO A 74 -12.20 7.97 16.79
CA PRO A 74 -12.49 8.85 17.92
C PRO A 74 -11.21 9.41 18.55
N GLU A 75 -11.16 10.74 18.71
CA GLU A 75 -9.94 11.44 19.15
C GLU A 75 -9.67 11.31 20.66
N ASP A 76 -10.68 10.97 21.46
CA ASP A 76 -10.56 10.73 22.90
C ASP A 76 -9.60 9.59 23.30
N GLY A 77 -9.23 8.76 22.34
CA GLY A 77 -8.23 7.69 22.51
C GLY A 77 -6.80 8.06 22.10
N TRP A 78 -6.55 9.29 21.67
CA TRP A 78 -5.22 9.77 21.31
C TRP A 78 -4.54 10.45 22.51
N GLN A 79 -3.21 10.26 22.66
CA GLN A 79 -2.39 10.93 23.68
C GLN A 79 -2.18 12.41 23.39
N SER A 80 -2.23 12.79 22.09
CA SER A 80 -2.22 14.16 21.59
C SER A 80 -3.13 14.24 20.37
N PRO A 81 -3.70 15.41 20.02
CA PRO A 81 -4.52 15.54 18.82
C PRO A 81 -3.80 15.00 17.58
N PRO A 82 -4.47 14.19 16.72
CA PRO A 82 -3.81 13.44 15.66
C PRO A 82 -3.11 14.30 14.60
N PHE A 83 -3.49 15.57 14.45
CA PHE A 83 -2.88 16.53 13.52
C PHE A 83 -2.07 17.63 14.24
N GLU A 84 -1.77 17.45 15.52
CA GLU A 84 -0.82 18.27 16.27
C GLU A 84 0.46 17.46 16.51
N PRO A 85 1.50 17.61 15.65
CA PRO A 85 2.70 16.78 15.68
C PRO A 85 3.44 16.93 17.01
N THR A 86 3.27 15.96 17.90
CA THR A 86 3.76 16.01 19.27
C THR A 86 4.94 15.08 19.47
N GLN A 87 6.08 15.65 19.86
CA GLN A 87 7.28 14.86 20.15
C GLN A 87 7.39 14.55 21.66
N VAL A 88 7.50 13.26 21.98
CA VAL A 88 7.77 12.78 23.34
C VAL A 88 8.98 11.84 23.30
N GLY A 89 10.08 12.27 23.88
CA GLY A 89 11.36 11.56 23.76
C GLY A 89 11.82 11.45 22.32
N ASP A 90 12.08 10.23 21.86
CA ASP A 90 12.46 9.94 20.46
C ASP A 90 11.26 9.59 19.56
N LEU A 91 10.02 9.75 20.01
CA LEU A 91 8.83 9.48 19.22
C LEU A 91 8.12 10.78 18.82
N LEU A 92 7.78 10.90 17.54
CA LEU A 92 6.91 11.93 16.98
C LEU A 92 5.54 11.31 16.71
N TYR A 93 4.54 11.75 17.47
CA TYR A 93 3.16 11.29 17.34
C TYR A 93 2.37 12.15 16.38
N GLY A 94 1.50 11.51 15.61
CA GLY A 94 0.52 12.13 14.72
C GLY A 94 0.05 11.19 13.64
N ARG A 95 -1.15 11.39 13.12
CA ARG A 95 -1.68 10.60 12.00
C ARG A 95 -0.84 10.87 10.74
N GLY A 96 -0.41 9.78 10.07
CA GLY A 96 0.49 9.85 8.93
C GLY A 96 1.97 9.98 9.32
N ALA A 97 2.31 9.93 10.61
CA ALA A 97 3.70 10.03 11.05
C ALA A 97 4.55 8.89 10.51
N SER A 98 4.01 7.68 10.46
CA SER A 98 4.67 6.51 9.87
C SER A 98 4.18 6.25 8.46
N ASP A 99 2.88 6.39 8.20
CA ASP A 99 2.21 6.09 6.94
C ASP A 99 1.61 7.34 6.29
N MET A 100 2.32 8.03 5.33
CA MET A 100 3.77 7.87 5.07
C MET A 100 4.46 9.24 4.98
N LYS A 101 3.96 10.26 5.74
CA LYS A 101 4.44 11.66 5.67
C LYS A 101 5.93 11.81 6.04
N SER A 102 6.46 10.92 6.92
CA SER A 102 7.89 10.89 7.22
C SER A 102 8.75 10.49 6.02
N SER A 103 8.29 9.51 5.23
CA SER A 103 8.97 9.13 3.99
C SER A 103 8.94 10.26 2.96
N LEU A 104 7.81 10.95 2.82
CA LEU A 104 7.70 12.11 1.92
C LEU A 104 8.69 13.22 2.31
N ALA A 105 8.79 13.53 3.59
CA ALA A 105 9.76 14.52 4.08
C ALA A 105 11.20 14.06 3.85
N ALA A 106 11.48 12.77 4.07
CA ALA A 106 12.79 12.19 3.82
C ALA A 106 13.16 12.20 2.33
N PHE A 107 12.21 11.96 1.41
CA PHE A 107 12.42 12.10 -0.04
C PHE A 107 12.84 13.52 -0.40
N VAL A 108 12.10 14.51 0.08
CA VAL A 108 12.38 15.93 -0.22
C VAL A 108 13.78 16.30 0.26
N THR A 109 14.10 16.02 1.51
CA THR A 109 15.41 16.40 2.10
C THR A 109 16.58 15.60 1.51
N ALA A 110 16.34 14.35 1.10
CA ALA A 110 17.33 13.56 0.34
C ALA A 110 17.62 14.17 -1.02
N ILE A 111 16.59 14.59 -1.76
CA ILE A 111 16.73 15.26 -3.06
C ILE A 111 17.45 16.59 -2.91
N GLU A 112 17.10 17.40 -1.91
CA GLU A 112 17.78 18.67 -1.63
C GLU A 112 19.28 18.45 -1.37
N SER A 113 19.61 17.49 -0.51
CA SER A 113 21.00 17.14 -0.18
C SER A 113 21.77 16.61 -1.40
N PHE A 114 21.11 15.74 -2.19
CA PHE A 114 21.71 15.16 -3.40
C PHE A 114 22.01 16.23 -4.44
N ILE A 115 21.05 17.11 -4.77
CA ILE A 115 21.23 18.15 -5.78
C ILE A 115 22.28 19.18 -5.35
N ASN A 116 22.32 19.55 -4.07
CA ASN A 116 23.35 20.46 -3.57
C ASN A 116 24.78 19.90 -3.69
N THR A 117 24.94 18.58 -3.62
CA THR A 117 26.23 17.91 -3.74
C THR A 117 26.55 17.48 -5.17
N GLN A 118 25.54 17.25 -6.00
CA GLN A 118 25.63 16.74 -7.37
C GLN A 118 24.74 17.54 -8.35
N PRO A 119 25.01 18.85 -8.56
CA PRO A 119 24.12 19.72 -9.34
C PRO A 119 24.00 19.32 -10.81
N ASN A 120 25.04 18.68 -11.38
CA ASN A 120 25.16 18.34 -12.82
C ASN A 120 25.03 16.83 -13.06
N VAL A 121 24.27 16.10 -12.22
CA VAL A 121 24.08 14.67 -12.40
C VAL A 121 23.37 14.36 -13.72
N LYS A 122 23.82 13.30 -14.40
CA LYS A 122 23.13 12.74 -15.56
C LYS A 122 21.95 11.88 -15.09
N GLY A 123 20.86 11.89 -15.87
CA GLY A 123 19.62 11.20 -15.53
C GLY A 123 18.54 12.16 -15.03
N SER A 124 17.49 11.59 -14.48
CA SER A 124 16.31 12.33 -14.03
C SER A 124 15.85 11.86 -12.64
N ILE A 125 15.31 12.78 -11.86
CA ILE A 125 14.66 12.50 -10.58
C ILE A 125 13.22 12.97 -10.67
N ALA A 126 12.28 12.16 -10.19
CA ALA A 126 10.88 12.57 -10.08
C ALA A 126 10.25 12.17 -8.74
N LEU A 127 9.18 12.92 -8.37
CA LEU A 127 8.24 12.52 -7.33
C LEU A 127 6.89 12.27 -7.96
N LEU A 128 6.24 11.18 -7.57
CA LEU A 128 4.84 10.88 -7.83
C LEU A 128 4.12 10.93 -6.48
N LEU A 129 3.18 11.84 -6.36
CA LEU A 129 2.39 12.06 -5.14
C LEU A 129 0.91 11.89 -5.45
N THR A 130 0.19 11.19 -4.57
CA THR A 130 -1.27 11.02 -4.65
C THR A 130 -1.95 11.36 -3.34
N SER A 131 -3.25 11.63 -3.37
CA SER A 131 -4.11 11.74 -2.19
C SER A 131 -5.25 10.71 -2.18
N ASP A 132 -5.07 9.55 -2.82
CA ASP A 132 -6.06 8.46 -2.87
C ASP A 132 -5.35 7.08 -2.86
N GLU A 133 -4.39 6.87 -1.95
CA GLU A 133 -3.84 5.53 -1.69
C GLU A 133 -4.66 4.81 -0.63
N GLU A 134 -5.01 5.51 0.44
CA GLU A 134 -5.75 5.03 1.61
C GLU A 134 -7.26 4.94 1.39
N GLY A 135 -7.73 5.35 0.22
CA GLY A 135 -9.11 5.30 -0.22
C GLY A 135 -9.39 4.20 -1.24
N PRO A 136 -10.32 4.43 -2.17
CA PRO A 136 -10.62 3.48 -3.25
C PRO A 136 -9.47 3.26 -4.23
N ALA A 137 -8.49 4.16 -4.29
CA ALA A 137 -7.33 4.16 -5.19
C ALA A 137 -7.71 4.10 -6.69
N THR A 138 -8.85 4.68 -7.05
CA THR A 138 -9.38 4.72 -8.43
C THR A 138 -9.03 6.00 -9.17
N ASP A 139 -8.71 7.06 -8.43
CA ASP A 139 -8.45 8.40 -8.95
C ASP A 139 -7.06 8.93 -8.57
N GLY A 140 -6.27 8.10 -7.88
CA GLY A 140 -4.92 8.37 -7.40
C GLY A 140 -3.83 8.00 -8.42
N THR A 141 -2.83 7.27 -7.96
CA THR A 141 -1.63 6.85 -8.73
C THR A 141 -1.97 6.22 -10.08
N VAL A 142 -3.08 5.49 -10.19
CA VAL A 142 -3.54 4.92 -11.48
C VAL A 142 -3.71 6.00 -12.55
N LYS A 143 -4.20 7.20 -12.19
CA LYS A 143 -4.36 8.34 -13.13
C LYS A 143 -3.04 8.94 -13.55
N VAL A 144 -2.07 8.98 -12.63
CA VAL A 144 -0.70 9.41 -12.97
C VAL A 144 -0.04 8.42 -13.92
N VAL A 145 -0.20 7.11 -13.67
CA VAL A 145 0.33 6.06 -14.54
C VAL A 145 -0.32 6.11 -15.94
N GLU A 146 -1.64 6.33 -16.03
CA GLU A 146 -2.32 6.55 -17.31
C GLU A 146 -1.74 7.77 -18.05
N TRP A 147 -1.53 8.87 -17.35
CA TRP A 147 -0.93 10.08 -17.93
C TRP A 147 0.52 9.83 -18.39
N LEU A 148 1.35 9.16 -17.59
CA LEU A 148 2.73 8.81 -17.96
C LEU A 148 2.80 7.91 -19.20
N LYS A 149 1.91 6.91 -19.31
CA LYS A 149 1.76 6.07 -20.50
C LYS A 149 1.45 6.92 -21.75
N ASN A 150 0.53 7.87 -21.63
CA ASN A 150 0.15 8.78 -22.72
C ASN A 150 1.30 9.73 -23.13
N GLN A 151 2.22 10.04 -22.20
CA GLN A 151 3.44 10.81 -22.49
C GLN A 151 4.63 9.94 -22.95
N ASN A 152 4.45 8.62 -23.10
CA ASN A 152 5.50 7.65 -23.39
C ASN A 152 6.67 7.72 -22.38
N ILE A 153 6.37 7.97 -21.10
CA ILE A 153 7.36 8.00 -20.02
C ILE A 153 7.40 6.63 -19.35
N SER A 154 8.56 5.98 -19.39
CA SER A 154 8.86 4.78 -18.60
C SER A 154 9.81 5.12 -17.46
N ILE A 155 9.70 4.39 -16.36
CA ILE A 155 10.49 4.57 -15.13
C ILE A 155 11.57 3.50 -15.10
N ASP A 156 12.84 3.89 -14.84
CA ASP A 156 13.90 2.90 -14.68
C ASP A 156 13.89 2.34 -13.25
N TYR A 157 13.79 3.20 -12.23
CA TYR A 157 13.81 2.82 -10.81
C TYR A 157 12.72 3.58 -10.05
N CYS A 158 11.92 2.86 -9.26
CA CYS A 158 10.93 3.47 -8.37
C CYS A 158 11.17 3.04 -6.92
N ILE A 159 11.19 4.01 -6.02
CA ILE A 159 11.24 3.80 -4.58
C ILE A 159 9.93 4.32 -3.98
N ILE A 160 9.16 3.43 -3.36
CA ILE A 160 7.94 3.82 -2.64
C ILE A 160 8.26 3.92 -1.15
N GLY A 161 7.75 4.97 -0.50
CA GLY A 161 8.06 5.28 0.89
C GLY A 161 7.18 4.58 1.93
N GLU A 162 6.51 3.49 1.57
CA GLU A 162 5.66 2.72 2.46
C GLU A 162 6.40 2.23 3.71
N PRO A 163 5.73 2.15 4.88
CA PRO A 163 6.33 1.64 6.10
C PRO A 163 6.68 0.15 5.96
N THR A 164 7.97 -0.15 5.81
CA THR A 164 8.46 -1.52 5.56
C THR A 164 9.22 -2.12 6.72
N ALA A 165 9.84 -1.29 7.56
CA ALA A 165 10.65 -1.77 8.68
C ALA A 165 9.77 -2.40 9.77
N VAL A 166 10.26 -3.47 10.40
CA VAL A 166 9.54 -4.24 11.40
C VAL A 166 9.97 -3.85 12.82
N GLU A 167 11.26 -3.98 13.14
CA GLU A 167 11.80 -3.65 14.46
C GLU A 167 12.67 -2.39 14.43
N GLN A 168 13.43 -2.21 13.35
CA GLN A 168 14.34 -1.08 13.18
C GLN A 168 14.44 -0.65 11.72
N LEU A 169 14.71 0.63 11.50
CA LEU A 169 14.82 1.21 10.17
C LEU A 169 15.81 0.41 9.30
N GLY A 170 15.34 0.00 8.11
CA GLY A 170 16.15 -0.70 7.13
C GLY A 170 16.25 -2.22 7.32
N ASP A 171 15.67 -2.81 8.36
CA ASP A 171 15.69 -4.26 8.57
C ASP A 171 14.94 -5.03 7.49
N THR A 172 13.96 -4.41 6.86
CA THR A 172 13.13 -5.02 5.83
C THR A 172 12.81 -4.03 4.72
N ILE A 173 12.98 -4.47 3.46
CA ILE A 173 12.49 -3.79 2.27
C ILE A 173 11.51 -4.71 1.51
N LYS A 174 10.63 -4.12 0.71
CA LYS A 174 9.70 -4.90 -0.10
C LYS A 174 10.07 -4.79 -1.58
N ASN A 175 10.20 -5.94 -2.23
CA ASN A 175 10.46 -6.02 -3.68
C ASN A 175 9.25 -6.54 -4.47
N GLY A 176 8.10 -6.61 -3.82
CA GLY A 176 6.85 -7.06 -4.40
C GLY A 176 5.76 -7.15 -3.36
N ARG A 177 4.54 -7.29 -3.81
CA ARG A 177 3.35 -7.44 -2.96
C ARG A 177 2.46 -8.55 -3.49
N ARG A 178 1.78 -9.23 -2.57
CA ARG A 178 0.76 -10.22 -2.94
C ARG A 178 -0.44 -9.55 -3.57
N GLY A 179 -1.13 -10.30 -4.46
CA GLY A 179 -2.43 -9.91 -4.94
C GLY A 179 -3.51 -9.94 -3.85
N SER A 180 -4.60 -9.25 -4.09
CA SER A 180 -5.78 -9.22 -3.23
C SER A 180 -7.04 -9.39 -4.07
N LEU A 181 -7.81 -10.45 -3.81
CA LEU A 181 -9.08 -10.72 -4.46
C LEU A 181 -10.14 -10.95 -3.38
N SER A 182 -11.17 -10.12 -3.36
CA SER A 182 -12.30 -10.24 -2.43
C SER A 182 -13.52 -10.82 -3.13
N GLY A 183 -14.34 -11.53 -2.36
CA GLY A 183 -15.64 -12.02 -2.82
C GLY A 183 -16.72 -11.78 -1.75
N LYS A 184 -17.91 -11.38 -2.21
CA LYS A 184 -19.14 -11.42 -1.43
C LYS A 184 -20.01 -12.53 -1.99
N LEU A 185 -19.99 -13.67 -1.30
CA LEU A 185 -20.77 -14.85 -1.64
C LEU A 185 -22.15 -14.79 -0.99
N THR A 186 -23.19 -14.91 -1.79
CA THR A 186 -24.57 -15.09 -1.32
C THR A 186 -25.00 -16.52 -1.62
N ILE A 187 -25.34 -17.28 -0.60
CA ILE A 187 -25.96 -18.62 -0.73
C ILE A 187 -27.46 -18.46 -0.61
N ILE A 188 -28.15 -18.93 -1.63
CA ILE A 188 -29.61 -18.78 -1.79
C ILE A 188 -30.31 -20.06 -1.35
N GLY A 189 -31.09 -19.98 -0.30
CA GLY A 189 -31.94 -21.02 0.22
C GLY A 189 -33.44 -20.71 0.04
N LYS A 190 -34.24 -21.25 0.93
CA LYS A 190 -35.68 -20.97 1.02
C LYS A 190 -36.10 -20.83 2.47
N GLN A 191 -36.57 -19.63 2.83
CA GLN A 191 -37.03 -19.33 4.18
C GLN A 191 -38.22 -20.20 4.58
N GLY A 192 -38.25 -20.59 5.87
CA GLY A 192 -39.34 -21.36 6.42
C GLY A 192 -39.30 -21.49 7.93
N HIS A 193 -40.30 -22.18 8.49
CA HIS A 193 -40.37 -22.45 9.92
C HIS A 193 -39.50 -23.65 10.29
N VAL A 194 -38.69 -23.57 11.33
CA VAL A 194 -37.75 -24.64 11.74
C VAL A 194 -38.45 -25.98 12.04
N ALA A 195 -39.76 -25.96 12.44
CA ALA A 195 -40.56 -27.15 12.66
C ALA A 195 -40.98 -27.89 11.36
N TYR A 196 -40.84 -27.22 10.20
CA TYR A 196 -41.23 -27.77 8.88
C TYR A 196 -40.06 -27.70 7.89
N PRO A 197 -38.92 -28.34 8.19
CA PRO A 197 -37.69 -28.20 7.39
C PRO A 197 -37.88 -28.71 5.95
N HIS A 198 -38.83 -29.62 5.69
CA HIS A 198 -39.15 -30.14 4.36
C HIS A 198 -39.82 -29.11 3.43
N LEU A 199 -40.28 -27.96 3.95
CA LEU A 199 -40.82 -26.85 3.17
C LEU A 199 -39.82 -25.71 2.93
N ALA A 200 -38.62 -25.83 3.51
CA ALA A 200 -37.54 -24.84 3.44
C ALA A 200 -36.27 -25.44 2.86
N THR A 201 -35.30 -24.58 2.54
CA THR A 201 -33.93 -24.98 2.23
C THR A 201 -33.01 -24.11 3.09
N ASN A 202 -32.29 -24.72 4.04
CA ASN A 202 -31.47 -23.95 4.97
C ASN A 202 -30.08 -23.65 4.37
N PRO A 203 -29.81 -22.41 3.95
CA PRO A 203 -28.53 -22.07 3.30
C PRO A 203 -27.33 -22.20 4.24
N ILE A 204 -27.54 -22.13 5.57
CA ILE A 204 -26.49 -22.33 6.57
C ILE A 204 -26.03 -23.80 6.55
N HIS A 205 -26.97 -24.73 6.47
CA HIS A 205 -26.66 -26.17 6.40
C HIS A 205 -26.03 -26.53 5.06
N GLU A 206 -26.61 -26.02 3.94
CA GLU A 206 -26.14 -26.28 2.59
C GLU A 206 -24.68 -25.83 2.41
N CYS A 207 -24.30 -24.65 2.92
CA CYS A 207 -22.96 -24.12 2.68
C CYS A 207 -21.86 -24.72 3.59
N ALA A 208 -22.21 -25.45 4.65
CA ALA A 208 -21.24 -25.92 5.66
C ALA A 208 -20.10 -26.78 5.04
N ALA A 209 -20.43 -27.72 4.17
CA ALA A 209 -19.45 -28.58 3.50
C ALA A 209 -18.55 -27.77 2.56
N ALA A 210 -19.11 -26.86 1.77
CA ALA A 210 -18.36 -26.00 0.87
C ALA A 210 -17.41 -25.06 1.61
N ILE A 211 -17.85 -24.46 2.73
CA ILE A 211 -16.98 -23.62 3.59
C ILE A 211 -15.80 -24.44 4.11
N SER A 212 -16.06 -25.66 4.63
CA SER A 212 -15.01 -26.55 5.11
C SER A 212 -13.99 -26.87 4.02
N GLU A 213 -14.46 -27.13 2.80
CA GLU A 213 -13.60 -27.42 1.65
C GLU A 213 -12.80 -26.18 1.21
N LEU A 214 -13.42 -25.01 1.12
CA LEU A 214 -12.74 -23.75 0.78
C LEU A 214 -11.59 -23.45 1.75
N VAL A 215 -11.84 -23.62 3.06
CA VAL A 215 -10.86 -23.36 4.13
C VAL A 215 -9.73 -24.41 4.09
N ALA A 216 -10.03 -25.67 3.77
CA ALA A 216 -9.04 -26.75 3.70
C ALA A 216 -8.25 -26.75 2.38
N THR A 217 -8.68 -26.03 1.37
CA THR A 217 -8.05 -26.03 0.05
C THR A 217 -6.67 -25.40 0.10
N GLN A 218 -5.65 -26.14 -0.34
CA GLN A 218 -4.33 -25.57 -0.66
C GLN A 218 -4.41 -24.90 -2.01
N TRP A 219 -4.38 -23.56 -2.01
CA TRP A 219 -4.54 -22.76 -3.22
C TRP A 219 -3.32 -22.79 -4.12
N ASP A 220 -2.11 -22.67 -3.53
CA ASP A 220 -0.78 -22.93 -4.11
C ASP A 220 0.22 -23.22 -2.99
N GLN A 221 1.51 -23.36 -3.33
CA GLN A 221 2.58 -23.60 -2.35
C GLN A 221 3.47 -22.36 -2.13
N GLY A 222 3.14 -21.24 -2.81
CA GLY A 222 4.05 -20.10 -2.88
C GLY A 222 5.33 -20.42 -3.67
N ASN A 223 6.33 -19.57 -3.53
CA ASN A 223 7.64 -19.74 -4.15
C ASN A 223 8.74 -19.09 -3.32
N ASN A 224 9.95 -18.94 -3.87
CA ASN A 224 11.09 -18.35 -3.16
C ASN A 224 10.86 -16.89 -2.71
N TYR A 225 9.88 -16.20 -3.27
CA TYR A 225 9.58 -14.79 -3.00
C TYR A 225 8.27 -14.60 -2.23
N PHE A 226 7.29 -15.47 -2.45
CA PHE A 226 5.94 -15.33 -1.90
C PHE A 226 5.57 -16.53 -1.03
N PRO A 227 4.95 -16.28 0.13
CA PRO A 227 4.27 -17.35 0.85
C PRO A 227 3.10 -17.88 0.02
N ALA A 228 2.61 -19.08 0.38
CA ALA A 228 1.43 -19.65 -0.24
C ALA A 228 0.22 -18.72 -0.18
N THR A 229 -0.64 -18.81 -1.20
CA THR A 229 -1.91 -18.08 -1.25
C THR A 229 -2.81 -18.49 -0.08
N THR A 230 -3.38 -17.48 0.58
CA THR A 230 -4.27 -17.66 1.73
C THR A 230 -5.70 -17.24 1.39
N PHE A 231 -6.67 -17.97 1.96
CA PHE A 231 -8.10 -17.68 1.90
C PHE A 231 -8.60 -17.41 3.31
N GLN A 232 -9.29 -16.28 3.53
CA GLN A 232 -9.84 -15.90 4.83
C GLN A 232 -11.28 -15.41 4.68
N ILE A 233 -12.18 -15.97 5.46
CA ILE A 233 -13.54 -15.45 5.63
C ILE A 233 -13.50 -14.37 6.70
N SER A 234 -13.95 -13.16 6.36
CA SER A 234 -13.94 -12.01 7.26
C SER A 234 -15.30 -11.79 7.95
N ASN A 235 -16.40 -12.17 7.28
CA ASN A 235 -17.76 -12.01 7.81
C ASN A 235 -18.68 -13.12 7.31
N ILE A 236 -19.62 -13.52 8.17
CA ILE A 236 -20.76 -14.37 7.82
C ILE A 236 -22.00 -13.73 8.42
N GLN A 237 -23.03 -13.49 7.60
CA GLN A 237 -24.31 -12.96 8.04
C GLN A 237 -25.46 -13.81 7.48
N GLY A 238 -26.38 -14.20 8.35
CA GLY A 238 -27.57 -14.96 7.98
C GLY A 238 -28.56 -15.01 9.13
N GLY A 239 -29.81 -15.25 8.79
CA GLY A 239 -30.88 -15.30 9.76
C GLY A 239 -31.55 -13.95 10.01
N THR A 240 -32.76 -14.03 10.58
CA THR A 240 -33.64 -12.88 10.91
C THR A 240 -33.53 -12.46 12.37
N GLY A 241 -32.72 -13.17 13.18
CA GLY A 241 -32.67 -13.03 14.63
C GLY A 241 -33.74 -13.85 15.38
N ALA A 242 -34.76 -14.39 14.68
CA ALA A 242 -35.78 -15.24 15.27
C ALA A 242 -35.32 -16.71 15.32
N SER A 243 -35.44 -17.34 16.49
CA SER A 243 -34.97 -18.73 16.71
C SER A 243 -35.77 -19.80 15.96
N ASN A 244 -36.99 -19.46 15.50
CA ASN A 244 -37.90 -20.38 14.82
C ASN A 244 -38.00 -20.19 13.31
N VAL A 245 -37.06 -19.38 12.72
CA VAL A 245 -37.05 -19.09 11.26
C VAL A 245 -35.76 -19.61 10.64
N ILE A 246 -35.88 -20.47 9.62
CA ILE A 246 -34.78 -20.84 8.70
C ILE A 246 -34.58 -19.64 7.75
N PRO A 247 -33.36 -19.09 7.59
CA PRO A 247 -33.14 -17.95 6.70
C PRO A 247 -33.32 -18.32 5.23
N GLY A 248 -33.62 -17.31 4.41
CA GLY A 248 -33.70 -17.46 2.95
C GLY A 248 -32.33 -17.36 2.28
N GLU A 249 -31.37 -16.72 2.91
CA GLU A 249 -30.01 -16.55 2.37
C GLU A 249 -28.96 -16.40 3.46
N VAL A 250 -27.70 -16.62 3.08
CA VAL A 250 -26.48 -16.36 3.88
C VAL A 250 -25.50 -15.59 3.04
N HIS A 251 -24.92 -14.55 3.61
CA HIS A 251 -23.86 -13.76 3.01
C HIS A 251 -22.52 -14.05 3.68
N ILE A 252 -21.47 -14.24 2.87
CA ILE A 252 -20.12 -14.57 3.32
C ILE A 252 -19.15 -13.65 2.60
N TRP A 253 -18.38 -12.86 3.36
CA TRP A 253 -17.30 -12.05 2.81
C TRP A 253 -15.98 -12.74 3.05
N PHE A 254 -15.17 -12.83 2.00
CA PHE A 254 -13.86 -13.46 2.07
C PHE A 254 -12.83 -12.71 1.23
N ASN A 255 -11.56 -12.97 1.50
CA ASN A 255 -10.44 -12.39 0.77
C ASN A 255 -9.35 -13.43 0.53
N PHE A 256 -8.80 -13.40 -0.66
CA PHE A 256 -7.54 -14.06 -1.01
C PHE A 256 -6.39 -13.05 -0.93
N ARG A 257 -5.28 -13.47 -0.29
CA ARG A 257 -3.96 -12.87 -0.49
C ARG A 257 -3.14 -13.85 -1.29
N PHE A 258 -2.88 -13.55 -2.56
CA PHE A 258 -2.37 -14.54 -3.50
C PHE A 258 -0.97 -14.21 -4.04
N SER A 259 -0.21 -15.28 -4.28
CA SER A 259 1.15 -15.26 -4.83
C SER A 259 1.11 -15.15 -6.35
N THR A 260 2.29 -15.05 -6.97
CA THR A 260 2.44 -15.13 -8.43
C THR A 260 2.17 -16.53 -9.02
N GLU A 261 2.01 -17.56 -8.16
CA GLU A 261 1.65 -18.93 -8.59
C GLU A 261 0.14 -19.06 -8.89
N SER A 262 -0.66 -18.10 -8.46
CA SER A 262 -2.10 -18.04 -8.71
C SER A 262 -2.46 -16.78 -9.49
N THR A 263 -3.54 -16.85 -10.26
CA THR A 263 -4.17 -15.68 -10.88
C THR A 263 -5.55 -15.45 -10.28
N ASP A 264 -6.05 -14.22 -10.34
CA ASP A 264 -7.42 -13.88 -9.97
C ASP A 264 -8.42 -14.81 -10.66
N GLN A 265 -8.28 -15.03 -11.97
CA GLN A 265 -9.14 -15.91 -12.74
C GLN A 265 -9.10 -17.37 -12.24
N SER A 266 -7.90 -17.91 -11.95
CA SER A 266 -7.78 -19.29 -11.44
C SER A 266 -8.41 -19.46 -10.06
N LEU A 267 -8.32 -18.45 -9.19
CA LEU A 267 -8.94 -18.45 -7.87
C LEU A 267 -10.47 -18.39 -7.97
N ILE A 268 -11.01 -17.56 -8.87
CA ILE A 268 -12.44 -17.46 -9.17
C ILE A 268 -12.96 -18.82 -9.63
N GLU A 269 -12.36 -19.40 -10.68
CA GLU A 269 -12.78 -20.67 -11.27
C GLU A 269 -12.76 -21.82 -10.25
N ARG A 270 -11.69 -21.92 -9.45
CA ARG A 270 -11.57 -22.96 -8.42
C ARG A 270 -12.57 -22.78 -7.29
N THR A 271 -12.83 -21.55 -6.85
CA THR A 271 -13.85 -21.24 -5.84
C THR A 271 -15.24 -21.64 -6.34
N GLU A 272 -15.62 -21.20 -7.54
CA GLU A 272 -16.92 -21.54 -8.12
C GLU A 272 -17.06 -23.04 -8.38
N ALA A 273 -16.00 -23.75 -8.78
CA ALA A 273 -16.02 -25.19 -8.94
C ALA A 273 -16.32 -25.92 -7.61
N ILE A 274 -15.75 -25.43 -6.49
CA ILE A 274 -16.05 -25.97 -5.16
C ILE A 274 -17.53 -25.78 -4.81
N LEU A 275 -18.07 -24.58 -5.03
CA LEU A 275 -19.47 -24.28 -4.73
C LEU A 275 -20.43 -25.09 -5.61
N LYS A 276 -20.13 -25.24 -6.91
CA LYS A 276 -20.94 -25.99 -7.88
C LYS A 276 -20.96 -27.51 -7.54
N ARG A 277 -19.81 -28.11 -7.17
CA ARG A 277 -19.78 -29.54 -6.80
C ARG A 277 -20.46 -29.85 -5.47
N ASN A 278 -20.60 -28.83 -4.61
CA ASN A 278 -21.43 -28.91 -3.40
C ASN A 278 -22.91 -28.58 -3.67
N HIS A 279 -23.31 -28.48 -4.93
CA HIS A 279 -24.69 -28.26 -5.38
C HIS A 279 -25.36 -26.99 -4.85
N LEU A 280 -24.57 -25.95 -4.54
CA LEU A 280 -25.09 -24.71 -4.00
C LEU A 280 -25.78 -23.85 -5.07
N ASN A 281 -26.88 -23.21 -4.68
CA ASN A 281 -27.44 -22.08 -5.43
C ASN A 281 -26.79 -20.80 -4.88
N PHE A 282 -25.97 -20.12 -5.68
CA PHE A 282 -25.16 -19.01 -5.21
C PHE A 282 -24.96 -17.91 -6.24
N HIS A 283 -24.57 -16.75 -5.74
CA HIS A 283 -24.02 -15.63 -6.49
C HIS A 283 -22.79 -15.09 -5.78
N ILE A 284 -21.78 -14.63 -6.53
CA ILE A 284 -20.59 -13.98 -5.96
C ILE A 284 -20.32 -12.67 -6.69
N ASP A 285 -20.22 -11.59 -5.91
CA ASP A 285 -19.67 -10.32 -6.39
C ASP A 285 -18.16 -10.33 -6.12
N TRP A 286 -17.37 -10.34 -7.19
CA TRP A 286 -15.92 -10.36 -7.12
C TRP A 286 -15.32 -8.96 -7.23
N GLN A 287 -14.30 -8.69 -6.43
CA GLN A 287 -13.54 -7.44 -6.45
C GLN A 287 -12.04 -7.72 -6.43
N LEU A 288 -11.36 -7.48 -7.54
CA LEU A 288 -9.90 -7.50 -7.62
C LEU A 288 -9.35 -6.20 -7.04
N GLY A 289 -8.71 -6.28 -5.88
CA GLY A 289 -8.04 -5.14 -5.25
C GLY A 289 -6.65 -4.89 -5.82
N ALA A 290 -5.88 -5.96 -6.08
CA ALA A 290 -4.55 -5.88 -6.67
C ALA A 290 -4.14 -7.20 -7.33
N LYS A 291 -3.35 -7.13 -8.40
CA LYS A 291 -2.54 -8.24 -8.90
C LYS A 291 -1.23 -8.32 -8.10
N PRO A 292 -0.64 -9.50 -7.93
CA PRO A 292 0.69 -9.59 -7.34
C PRO A 292 1.72 -9.00 -8.29
N PHE A 293 2.77 -8.40 -7.73
CA PHE A 293 3.91 -7.95 -8.50
C PHE A 293 5.23 -8.31 -7.81
N LEU A 294 6.29 -8.40 -8.57
CA LEU A 294 7.63 -8.72 -8.10
C LEU A 294 8.67 -7.98 -8.92
N THR A 295 9.59 -7.30 -8.27
CA THR A 295 10.89 -6.91 -8.84
C THR A 295 11.91 -7.98 -8.49
N GLU A 296 12.47 -8.64 -9.49
CA GLU A 296 13.57 -9.59 -9.27
C GLU A 296 14.82 -8.86 -8.75
N LYS A 297 15.78 -9.63 -8.23
CA LYS A 297 17.03 -9.06 -7.73
C LYS A 297 17.80 -8.39 -8.87
N GLY A 298 17.83 -7.06 -8.85
CA GLY A 298 18.46 -6.21 -9.83
C GLY A 298 19.32 -5.11 -9.20
N LYS A 299 19.68 -4.11 -10.00
CA LYS A 299 20.53 -2.98 -9.56
C LYS A 299 19.88 -2.20 -8.41
N LEU A 300 18.56 -1.96 -8.47
CA LEU A 300 17.84 -1.19 -7.45
C LEU A 300 17.92 -1.88 -6.08
N ILE A 301 17.62 -3.17 -6.01
CA ILE A 301 17.63 -3.93 -4.74
C ILE A 301 19.04 -4.00 -4.17
N HIS A 302 20.04 -4.19 -5.02
CA HIS A 302 21.44 -4.19 -4.60
C HIS A 302 21.85 -2.84 -4.03
N CYS A 303 21.62 -1.74 -4.76
CA CYS A 303 21.93 -0.38 -4.32
C CYS A 303 21.17 0.00 -3.05
N ALA A 304 19.90 -0.42 -2.90
CA ALA A 304 19.10 -0.18 -1.71
C ALA A 304 19.69 -0.90 -0.49
N SER A 305 20.04 -2.18 -0.64
CA SER A 305 20.67 -2.97 0.44
C SER A 305 22.01 -2.38 0.89
N GLU A 306 22.84 -1.94 -0.07
CA GLU A 306 24.09 -1.26 0.23
C GLU A 306 23.88 0.10 0.90
N ALA A 307 22.92 0.92 0.41
CA ALA A 307 22.63 2.22 1.00
C ALA A 307 22.16 2.10 2.46
N ILE A 308 21.32 1.10 2.76
CA ILE A 308 20.89 0.80 4.12
C ILE A 308 22.11 0.39 4.99
N TYR A 309 22.93 -0.54 4.48
CA TYR A 309 24.10 -0.99 5.22
C TYR A 309 25.10 0.15 5.49
N GLU A 310 25.35 1.01 4.53
CA GLU A 310 26.26 2.17 4.68
C GLU A 310 25.76 3.18 5.72
N VAL A 311 24.45 3.41 5.81
CA VAL A 311 23.89 4.44 6.69
C VAL A 311 23.60 3.91 8.10
N VAL A 312 23.02 2.72 8.22
CA VAL A 312 22.55 2.18 9.52
C VAL A 312 23.22 0.87 9.92
N GLY A 313 24.10 0.30 9.10
CA GLY A 313 24.87 -0.91 9.42
C GLY A 313 24.06 -2.22 9.40
N ILE A 314 22.85 -2.22 8.83
CA ILE A 314 21.91 -3.34 8.86
C ILE A 314 21.93 -4.09 7.53
N GLN A 315 21.98 -5.42 7.58
CA GLN A 315 21.70 -6.28 6.44
C GLN A 315 20.18 -6.43 6.28
N THR A 316 19.63 -5.78 5.27
CA THR A 316 18.19 -5.76 5.04
C THR A 316 17.66 -7.11 4.58
N LYS A 317 16.46 -7.47 5.05
CA LYS A 317 15.67 -8.61 4.56
C LYS A 317 14.78 -8.15 3.40
N ILE A 318 14.78 -8.91 2.31
CA ILE A 318 13.88 -8.70 1.17
C ILE A 318 12.60 -9.52 1.40
N SER A 319 11.43 -8.91 1.26
CA SER A 319 10.16 -9.55 1.59
C SER A 319 9.03 -9.04 0.67
N THR A 320 8.00 -9.88 0.48
CA THR A 320 6.76 -9.55 -0.26
C THR A 320 5.53 -9.57 0.63
N THR A 321 5.71 -9.70 1.96
CA THR A 321 4.62 -9.77 2.93
C THR A 321 3.98 -8.41 3.19
N GLY A 322 2.81 -8.40 3.82
CA GLY A 322 2.04 -7.19 4.15
C GLY A 322 0.83 -6.95 3.26
N GLY A 323 0.30 -5.74 3.33
CA GLY A 323 -0.81 -5.25 2.50
C GLY A 323 -0.43 -5.07 1.03
N THR A 324 -1.25 -4.39 0.27
CA THR A 324 -0.89 -3.90 -1.07
C THR A 324 -0.40 -2.46 -0.99
N SER A 325 0.09 -1.91 -2.10
CA SER A 325 0.53 -0.52 -2.23
C SER A 325 0.29 -0.04 -3.66
N ASP A 326 0.50 1.23 -3.91
CA ASP A 326 0.43 1.82 -5.24
C ASP A 326 1.49 1.28 -6.22
N GLY A 327 2.46 0.52 -5.73
CA GLY A 327 3.38 -0.26 -6.56
C GLY A 327 2.69 -1.14 -7.60
N ARG A 328 1.47 -1.62 -7.29
CA ARG A 328 0.61 -2.40 -8.20
C ARG A 328 0.27 -1.70 -9.51
N PHE A 329 0.23 -0.36 -9.51
CA PHE A 329 -0.02 0.44 -10.71
C PHE A 329 1.27 0.85 -11.41
N ILE A 330 2.29 1.20 -10.62
CA ILE A 330 3.56 1.74 -11.12
C ILE A 330 4.37 0.65 -11.84
N ILE A 331 4.29 -0.60 -11.40
CA ILE A 331 5.05 -1.72 -11.97
C ILE A 331 4.82 -1.93 -13.47
N ASP A 332 3.65 -1.53 -13.98
CA ASP A 332 3.32 -1.63 -15.40
C ASP A 332 4.21 -0.76 -16.32
N ILE A 333 4.84 0.28 -15.76
CA ILE A 333 5.68 1.26 -16.49
C ILE A 333 7.08 1.39 -15.89
N CYS A 334 7.41 0.57 -14.89
CA CYS A 334 8.64 0.64 -14.13
C CYS A 334 9.45 -0.66 -14.28
N LYS A 335 10.78 -0.54 -14.52
CA LYS A 335 11.66 -1.71 -14.66
C LYS A 335 11.96 -2.37 -13.33
N GLU A 336 12.30 -1.58 -12.30
CA GLU A 336 12.61 -2.07 -10.96
C GLU A 336 11.94 -1.17 -9.92
N LEU A 337 11.22 -1.79 -8.97
CA LEU A 337 10.49 -1.11 -7.92
C LEU A 337 10.83 -1.75 -6.56
N VAL A 338 11.06 -0.91 -5.55
CA VAL A 338 11.29 -1.34 -4.17
C VAL A 338 10.52 -0.41 -3.22
N GLU A 339 10.08 -0.95 -2.10
CA GLU A 339 9.50 -0.14 -1.03
C GLU A 339 10.45 -0.10 0.16
N ILE A 340 10.71 1.10 0.65
CA ILE A 340 11.60 1.39 1.77
C ILE A 340 10.99 2.51 2.58
N GLY A 341 10.77 2.30 3.87
CA GLY A 341 10.22 3.33 4.74
C GLY A 341 10.40 3.03 6.23
N PRO A 342 9.73 3.80 7.10
CA PRO A 342 9.86 3.68 8.54
C PRO A 342 9.23 2.39 9.08
N SER A 343 9.16 2.27 10.41
CA SER A 343 8.54 1.14 11.08
C SER A 343 7.02 1.11 10.84
N ASN A 344 6.49 -0.08 10.59
CA ASN A 344 5.06 -0.32 10.40
C ASN A 344 4.29 -0.63 11.71
N ALA A 345 4.96 -0.51 12.86
CA ALA A 345 4.43 -0.98 14.14
C ALA A 345 3.13 -0.27 14.59
N THR A 346 2.91 0.98 14.15
CA THR A 346 1.79 1.81 14.62
C THR A 346 0.88 2.32 13.50
N ILE A 347 1.09 1.86 12.25
CA ILE A 347 0.26 2.29 11.11
C ILE A 347 -1.22 2.00 11.36
N HIS A 348 -2.10 2.91 10.94
CA HIS A 348 -3.57 2.86 11.09
C HIS A 348 -4.06 2.77 12.55
N GLN A 349 -3.17 2.76 13.53
CA GLN A 349 -3.53 2.76 14.95
C GLN A 349 -3.73 4.18 15.49
N ARG A 350 -4.39 4.30 16.64
CA ARG A 350 -4.31 5.50 17.46
C ARG A 350 -2.88 5.65 18.02
N ASN A 351 -2.44 6.88 18.22
CA ASN A 351 -1.08 7.18 18.65
C ASN A 351 -0.01 6.69 17.66
N GLU A 352 -0.35 6.73 16.37
CA GLU A 352 0.63 6.50 15.31
C GLU A 352 1.87 7.37 15.54
N ALA A 353 3.05 6.77 15.40
CA ALA A 353 4.29 7.46 15.70
C ALA A 353 5.46 6.95 14.86
N VAL A 354 6.46 7.82 14.68
CA VAL A 354 7.75 7.50 14.05
C VAL A 354 8.89 7.90 15.00
N LYS A 355 10.00 7.15 14.98
CA LYS A 355 11.20 7.55 15.70
C LYS A 355 11.86 8.76 15.03
N VAL A 356 12.11 9.81 15.82
CA VAL A 356 12.76 11.04 15.32
C VAL A 356 14.17 10.75 14.84
N SER A 357 14.90 9.87 15.54
CA SER A 357 16.24 9.42 15.13
C SER A 357 16.27 8.74 13.76
N ASP A 358 15.17 8.10 13.34
CA ASP A 358 15.09 7.40 12.05
C ASP A 358 14.89 8.35 10.86
N LEU A 359 14.37 9.57 11.07
CA LEU A 359 14.01 10.49 9.99
C LEU A 359 15.21 10.91 9.13
N ASP A 360 16.30 11.29 9.77
CA ASP A 360 17.52 11.72 9.07
C ASP A 360 18.29 10.53 8.49
N HIS A 361 18.23 9.36 9.14
CA HIS A 361 18.76 8.12 8.58
C HIS A 361 18.00 7.73 7.32
N LEU A 362 16.67 7.80 7.31
CA LEU A 362 15.86 7.51 6.13
C LEU A 362 16.18 8.46 4.98
N SER A 363 16.28 9.76 5.24
CA SER A 363 16.72 10.76 4.25
C SER A 363 18.13 10.43 3.71
N SER A 364 19.05 10.03 4.58
CA SER A 364 20.41 9.64 4.19
C SER A 364 20.45 8.37 3.35
N ILE A 365 19.60 7.38 3.66
CA ILE A 365 19.44 6.16 2.84
C ILE A 365 18.97 6.53 1.42
N TYR A 366 17.94 7.37 1.29
CA TYR A 366 17.44 7.80 -0.01
C TYR A 366 18.47 8.63 -0.79
N CYS A 367 19.21 9.51 -0.12
CA CYS A 367 20.28 10.30 -0.75
C CYS A 367 21.43 9.40 -1.25
N THR A 368 21.83 8.40 -0.46
CA THR A 368 22.87 7.43 -0.84
C THR A 368 22.40 6.57 -2.01
N LEU A 369 21.12 6.16 -2.00
CA LEU A 369 20.53 5.40 -3.09
C LEU A 369 20.51 6.21 -4.39
N LEU A 370 20.14 7.50 -4.37
CA LEU A 370 20.23 8.39 -5.53
C LEU A 370 21.66 8.46 -6.08
N LYS A 371 22.67 8.60 -5.20
CA LYS A 371 24.08 8.58 -5.61
C LYS A 371 24.44 7.29 -6.35
N LYS A 372 24.10 6.14 -5.79
CA LYS A 372 24.41 4.82 -6.38
C LYS A 372 23.69 4.60 -7.73
N LEU A 373 22.48 5.13 -7.90
CA LEU A 373 21.71 4.93 -9.14
C LEU A 373 22.09 5.92 -10.26
N LEU A 374 22.50 7.14 -9.91
CA LEU A 374 22.67 8.24 -10.87
C LEU A 374 24.15 8.63 -11.11
N THR A 375 25.09 8.23 -10.24
CA THR A 375 26.51 8.64 -10.41
C THR A 375 27.47 7.47 -10.66
N SER A 376 26.96 6.23 -10.69
CA SER A 376 27.73 5.00 -10.97
C SER A 376 27.61 4.53 -12.42
#